data_23891b0198b8341e291a5fdf93ae57ce
#
_entry.id   23891b0198b8341e291a5fdf93ae57ce
#
_cell.length_a   1.000
_cell.length_b   1.000
_cell.length_c   1.000
_cell.angle_alpha   90.00
_cell.angle_beta   90.00
_cell.angle_gamma   90.00
#
_symmetry.space_group_name_H-M   'P 1'
#
loop_
_entity.id
_entity.type
_entity.pdbx_description
1 polymer ?
#
loop_
_entity_poly.entity_id
_entity_poly.type
_entity_poly.pdbx_seq_one_letter_code
_entity_poly.pdbx_strand_id
1 'polypeptide(L)'
;MTRFEEEIGEFRLLITASRNWTDQLRIWTQLSWWLGEYGAALKIIHGACKTGGDKIASQWCVDHDVDEERYPAKWKRHGRPAAGPMRNKIMVNRGADACLAFPLYGSKGTLGCAALALDAFIPVINCGPVEIPGVDGVNQNSWEEWSRE
;
A
#
# COMPACT_ATOMS: atom_id res chain seq x y z
N MET A 1 20.29 16.79 -8.24
CA MET A 1 19.05 16.41 -8.94
C MET A 1 19.01 17.08 -10.30
N THR A 2 18.72 16.33 -11.34
CA THR A 2 18.59 16.90 -12.67
C THR A 2 17.24 17.60 -12.83
N ARG A 3 17.12 18.50 -13.79
CA ARG A 3 15.84 19.14 -14.11
C ARG A 3 14.74 18.13 -14.45
N PHE A 4 15.11 17.04 -15.11
CA PHE A 4 14.20 15.97 -15.48
C PHE A 4 13.63 15.28 -14.24
N GLU A 5 14.46 14.99 -13.25
CA GLU A 5 14.04 14.38 -11.98
C GLU A 5 13.12 15.29 -11.20
N GLU A 6 13.37 16.58 -11.19
CA GLU A 6 12.51 17.56 -10.55
C GLU A 6 11.13 17.63 -11.20
N GLU A 7 11.06 17.54 -12.53
CA GLU A 7 9.81 17.58 -13.27
C GLU A 7 8.96 16.31 -13.09
N ILE A 8 9.59 15.14 -12.95
CA ILE A 8 8.87 13.88 -12.70
C ILE A 8 8.25 13.86 -11.30
N GLY A 9 8.94 14.45 -10.29
CA GLY A 9 8.48 14.45 -8.93
C GLY A 9 8.57 13.06 -8.29
N GLU A 10 7.74 12.80 -7.28
CA GLU A 10 7.70 11.53 -6.57
C GLU A 10 6.62 10.62 -7.13
N PHE A 11 6.84 9.32 -7.04
CA PHE A 11 5.84 8.29 -7.31
C PHE A 11 5.30 7.79 -5.97
N ARG A 12 4.02 8.03 -5.74
CA ARG A 12 3.35 7.75 -4.47
C ARG A 12 2.65 6.40 -4.55
N LEU A 13 3.18 5.42 -3.84
CA LEU A 13 2.63 4.06 -3.79
C LEU A 13 1.96 3.83 -2.44
N LEU A 14 0.64 3.72 -2.47
CA LEU A 14 -0.18 3.47 -1.29
C LEU A 14 -0.23 1.97 -1.01
N ILE A 15 0.07 1.60 0.24
CA ILE A 15 -0.03 0.23 0.70
C ILE A 15 -1.20 0.13 1.67
N THR A 16 -2.10 -0.81 1.41
CA THR A 16 -3.15 -1.18 2.36
C THR A 16 -3.12 -2.69 2.55
N ALA A 17 -3.03 -3.14 3.79
CA ALA A 17 -2.76 -4.54 4.09
C ALA A 17 -3.45 -4.97 5.38
N SER A 18 -3.76 -6.25 5.45
CA SER A 18 -4.30 -6.85 6.66
C SER A 18 -3.32 -6.70 7.83
N ARG A 19 -3.85 -6.42 9.01
CA ARG A 19 -3.09 -6.42 10.27
C ARG A 19 -2.56 -7.81 10.63
N ASN A 20 -3.10 -8.84 10.01
CA ASN A 20 -2.71 -10.22 10.22
C ASN A 20 -1.80 -10.77 9.12
N TRP A 21 -1.38 -9.93 8.19
CA TRP A 21 -0.48 -10.33 7.11
C TRP A 21 0.88 -10.71 7.67
N THR A 22 1.38 -11.89 7.31
CA THR A 22 2.67 -12.41 7.81
C THR A 22 3.67 -12.73 6.71
N ASP A 23 3.23 -12.76 5.46
CA ASP A 23 4.10 -13.11 4.33
C ASP A 23 4.97 -11.92 3.94
N GLN A 24 6.10 -11.77 4.60
CA GLN A 24 7.06 -10.72 4.35
C GLN A 24 7.59 -10.76 2.93
N LEU A 25 7.87 -11.94 2.41
CA LEU A 25 8.47 -12.10 1.08
C LEU A 25 7.57 -11.51 -0.01
N ARG A 26 6.27 -11.73 0.09
CA ARG A 26 5.33 -11.21 -0.89
C ARG A 26 5.34 -9.69 -0.94
N ILE A 27 5.30 -9.04 0.22
CA ILE A 27 5.37 -7.57 0.29
C ILE A 27 6.72 -7.08 -0.21
N TRP A 28 7.80 -7.65 0.27
CA TRP A 28 9.16 -7.23 -0.09
C TRP A 28 9.43 -7.39 -1.58
N THR A 29 8.98 -8.48 -2.19
CA THR A 29 9.12 -8.72 -3.64
C THR A 29 8.37 -7.64 -4.44
N GLN A 30 7.14 -7.34 -4.04
CA GLN A 30 6.35 -6.30 -4.69
C GLN A 30 7.03 -4.93 -4.58
N LEU A 31 7.41 -4.52 -3.38
CA LEU A 31 8.01 -3.21 -3.16
C LEU A 31 9.35 -3.08 -3.89
N SER A 32 10.14 -4.14 -3.92
CA SER A 32 11.43 -4.13 -4.62
C SER A 32 11.27 -3.97 -6.13
N TRP A 33 10.21 -4.53 -6.70
CA TRP A 33 9.89 -4.32 -8.11
C TRP A 33 9.61 -2.84 -8.41
N TRP A 34 8.78 -2.20 -7.56
CA TRP A 34 8.46 -0.78 -7.73
C TRP A 34 9.68 0.11 -7.53
N LEU A 35 10.57 -0.25 -6.59
CA LEU A 35 11.84 0.46 -6.41
C LEU A 35 12.71 0.36 -7.67
N GLY A 36 12.75 -0.80 -8.31
CA GLY A 36 13.47 -0.99 -9.56
C GLY A 36 12.93 -0.10 -10.68
N GLU A 37 11.62 0.13 -10.73
CA GLU A 37 10.98 0.94 -11.76
C GLU A 37 11.12 2.45 -11.51
N TYR A 38 10.99 2.90 -10.25
CA TYR A 38 10.90 4.33 -9.94
C TYR A 38 12.10 4.89 -9.19
N GLY A 39 12.97 4.02 -8.67
CA GLY A 39 14.20 4.45 -8.01
C GLY A 39 13.97 5.45 -6.88
N ALA A 40 14.76 6.50 -6.87
CA ALA A 40 14.70 7.54 -5.83
C ALA A 40 13.38 8.32 -5.78
N ALA A 41 12.56 8.25 -6.84
CA ALA A 41 11.26 8.90 -6.86
C ALA A 41 10.21 8.15 -6.02
N LEU A 42 10.43 6.88 -5.68
CA LEU A 42 9.46 6.08 -4.96
C LEU A 42 9.26 6.56 -3.53
N LYS A 43 8.00 6.77 -3.16
CA LYS A 43 7.58 7.02 -1.78
C LYS A 43 6.49 6.03 -1.41
N ILE A 44 6.64 5.37 -0.27
CA ILE A 44 5.65 4.40 0.24
C ILE A 44 4.75 5.09 1.25
N ILE A 45 3.44 4.94 1.06
CA ILE A 45 2.41 5.54 1.92
C ILE A 45 1.65 4.42 2.59
N HIS A 46 1.50 4.47 3.92
CA HIS A 46 0.77 3.43 4.65
C HIS A 46 0.16 3.94 5.95
N GLY A 47 -0.68 3.11 6.55
CA GLY A 47 -1.47 3.47 7.72
C GLY A 47 -0.76 3.29 9.06
N ALA A 48 0.50 2.95 9.06
CA ALA A 48 1.31 2.82 10.28
C ALA A 48 0.72 1.88 11.33
N CYS A 49 0.04 0.81 10.91
CA CYS A 49 -0.41 -0.24 11.83
C CYS A 49 0.80 -0.89 12.50
N LYS A 50 0.66 -1.24 13.77
CA LYS A 50 1.75 -1.80 14.57
C LYS A 50 2.06 -3.25 14.23
N THR A 51 1.19 -3.91 13.48
CA THR A 51 1.32 -5.31 13.05
C THR A 51 0.93 -5.44 11.59
N GLY A 52 1.24 -6.58 11.00
CA GLY A 52 0.81 -6.93 9.66
C GLY A 52 1.56 -6.21 8.55
N GLY A 53 0.85 -5.99 7.44
CA GLY A 53 1.49 -5.52 6.22
C GLY A 53 2.11 -4.13 6.31
N ASP A 54 1.48 -3.19 7.03
CA ASP A 54 2.05 -1.86 7.18
C ASP A 54 3.40 -1.90 7.90
N LYS A 55 3.50 -2.72 8.95
CA LYS A 55 4.77 -2.90 9.67
C LYS A 55 5.84 -3.50 8.77
N ILE A 56 5.46 -4.50 7.99
CA ILE A 56 6.39 -5.17 7.06
C ILE A 56 6.87 -4.17 6.00
N ALA A 57 5.97 -3.35 5.45
CA ALA A 57 6.31 -2.33 4.47
C ALA A 57 7.22 -1.26 5.07
N SER A 58 6.94 -0.82 6.29
CA SER A 58 7.78 0.16 6.98
C SER A 58 9.20 -0.36 7.19
N GLN A 59 9.34 -1.61 7.61
CA GLN A 59 10.65 -2.23 7.78
C GLN A 59 11.40 -2.32 6.46
N TRP A 60 10.71 -2.63 5.37
CA TRP A 60 11.30 -2.64 4.03
C TRP A 60 11.84 -1.25 3.67
N CYS A 61 11.08 -0.19 3.96
CA CYS A 61 11.53 1.18 3.70
C CYS A 61 12.82 1.53 4.46
N VAL A 62 12.90 1.13 5.72
CA VAL A 62 14.11 1.34 6.53
C VAL A 62 15.30 0.60 5.92
N ASP A 63 15.12 -0.67 5.58
CA ASP A 63 16.20 -1.51 5.07
C ASP A 63 16.69 -1.07 3.68
N HIS A 64 15.83 -0.45 2.89
CA HIS A 64 16.15 -0.05 1.50
C HIS A 64 16.34 1.47 1.35
N ASP A 65 16.28 2.21 2.45
CA ASP A 65 16.42 3.67 2.45
C ASP A 65 15.44 4.35 1.48
N VAL A 66 14.18 3.92 1.56
CA VAL A 66 13.07 4.47 0.78
C VAL A 66 12.21 5.36 1.66
N ASP A 67 11.84 6.53 1.16
CA ASP A 67 10.98 7.46 1.89
C ASP A 67 9.61 6.83 2.17
N GLU A 68 9.12 7.03 3.40
CA GLU A 68 7.77 6.61 3.76
C GLU A 68 6.96 7.77 4.33
N GLU A 69 5.66 7.71 4.09
CA GLU A 69 4.68 8.66 4.62
C GLU A 69 3.68 7.87 5.45
N ARG A 70 3.61 8.15 6.74
CA ARG A 70 2.87 7.36 7.72
C ARG A 70 1.62 8.09 8.17
N TYR A 71 0.50 7.37 8.22
CA TYR A 71 -0.80 7.88 8.67
C TYR A 71 -1.34 7.04 9.81
N PRO A 72 -0.83 7.20 11.04
CA PRO A 72 -1.37 6.43 12.16
C PRO A 72 -2.81 6.82 12.46
N ALA A 73 -3.65 5.82 12.72
CA ALA A 73 -5.03 6.07 13.11
C ALA A 73 -5.08 6.70 14.51
N LYS A 74 -5.96 7.69 14.69
CA LYS A 74 -6.08 8.43 15.95
C LYS A 74 -7.14 7.82 16.84
N TRP A 75 -6.85 6.62 17.35
CA TRP A 75 -7.78 5.84 18.16
C TRP A 75 -8.29 6.60 19.39
N LYS A 76 -7.42 7.35 20.05
CA LYS A 76 -7.80 8.13 21.22
C LYS A 76 -8.76 9.26 20.90
N ARG A 77 -8.63 9.86 19.70
CA ARG A 77 -9.46 10.98 19.28
C ARG A 77 -10.79 10.54 18.70
N HIS A 78 -10.79 9.51 17.85
CA HIS A 78 -11.97 9.10 17.08
C HIS A 78 -12.60 7.80 17.55
N GLY A 79 -11.84 6.99 18.28
CA GLY A 79 -12.31 5.69 18.78
C GLY A 79 -12.49 4.66 17.68
N ARG A 80 -12.83 3.45 18.09
CA ARG A 80 -13.21 2.37 17.20
C ARG A 80 -14.73 2.40 17.00
N PRO A 81 -15.23 2.11 15.79
CA PRO A 81 -14.52 1.69 14.57
C PRO A 81 -14.09 2.84 13.65
N ALA A 82 -14.29 4.09 14.02
CA ALA A 82 -14.16 5.24 13.13
C ALA A 82 -12.72 5.61 12.76
N ALA A 83 -11.75 5.42 13.66
CA ALA A 83 -10.40 5.94 13.48
C ALA A 83 -9.67 5.38 12.26
N GLY A 84 -9.79 4.06 12.00
CA GLY A 84 -9.18 3.43 10.83
C GLY A 84 -9.74 3.95 9.52
N PRO A 85 -11.06 3.90 9.29
CA PRO A 85 -11.67 4.45 8.10
C PRO A 85 -11.40 5.93 7.89
N MET A 86 -11.36 6.74 8.93
CA MET A 86 -11.04 8.16 8.83
C MET A 86 -9.59 8.37 8.36
N ARG A 87 -8.65 7.61 8.92
CA ARG A 87 -7.25 7.64 8.51
C ARG A 87 -7.11 7.25 7.04
N ASN A 88 -7.81 6.19 6.61
CA ASN A 88 -7.78 5.75 5.22
C ASN A 88 -8.28 6.84 4.27
N LYS A 89 -9.33 7.54 4.66
CA LYS A 89 -9.88 8.64 3.88
C LYS A 89 -8.88 9.78 3.71
N ILE A 90 -8.20 10.15 4.78
CA ILE A 90 -7.15 11.17 4.74
C ILE A 90 -6.02 10.73 3.81
N MET A 91 -5.58 9.50 3.94
CA MET A 91 -4.50 8.92 3.16
C MET A 91 -4.82 8.92 1.67
N VAL A 92 -6.01 8.48 1.29
CA VAL A 92 -6.45 8.46 -0.12
C VAL A 92 -6.63 9.88 -0.66
N ASN A 93 -7.18 10.80 0.15
CA ASN A 93 -7.37 12.19 -0.27
C ASN A 93 -6.06 12.93 -0.53
N ARG A 94 -4.97 12.52 0.10
CA ARG A 94 -3.65 13.08 -0.21
C ARG A 94 -3.14 12.65 -1.58
N GLY A 95 -3.73 11.61 -2.15
CA GLY A 95 -3.41 11.13 -3.48
C GLY A 95 -2.31 10.09 -3.53
N ALA A 96 -2.41 9.23 -4.51
CA ALA A 96 -1.39 8.23 -4.82
C ALA A 96 -1.43 7.91 -6.31
N ASP A 97 -0.31 7.41 -6.82
CA ASP A 97 -0.22 7.02 -8.24
C ASP A 97 -0.68 5.58 -8.45
N ALA A 98 -0.57 4.75 -7.43
CA ALA A 98 -1.09 3.38 -7.42
C ALA A 98 -1.31 2.93 -5.98
N CYS A 99 -2.12 1.88 -5.82
CA CYS A 99 -2.39 1.26 -4.53
C CYS A 99 -2.17 -0.24 -4.61
N LEU A 100 -1.30 -0.77 -3.74
CA LEU A 100 -1.13 -2.21 -3.57
C LEU A 100 -1.96 -2.65 -2.36
N ALA A 101 -2.85 -3.61 -2.57
CA ALA A 101 -3.70 -4.14 -1.51
C ALA A 101 -3.33 -5.58 -1.20
N PHE A 102 -3.19 -5.87 0.09
CA PHE A 102 -2.83 -7.20 0.60
C PHE A 102 -3.93 -7.68 1.55
N PRO A 103 -5.13 -8.02 1.01
CA PRO A 103 -6.25 -8.46 1.85
C PRO A 103 -6.12 -9.91 2.27
N LEU A 104 -6.56 -10.20 3.50
CA LEU A 104 -6.88 -11.53 3.97
C LEU A 104 -8.37 -11.58 4.26
N TYR A 105 -8.92 -12.77 4.53
CA TYR A 105 -10.33 -12.90 4.91
C TYR A 105 -10.62 -12.04 6.14
N GLY A 106 -11.71 -11.28 6.07
CA GLY A 106 -12.11 -10.39 7.15
C GLY A 106 -11.36 -9.08 7.24
N SER A 107 -10.53 -8.75 6.26
CA SER A 107 -9.76 -7.50 6.22
C SER A 107 -10.63 -6.32 5.76
N LYS A 108 -11.57 -5.91 6.60
CA LYS A 108 -12.50 -4.81 6.28
C LYS A 108 -11.78 -3.50 6.01
N GLY A 109 -10.72 -3.21 6.76
CA GLY A 109 -9.92 -2.00 6.58
C GLY A 109 -9.24 -1.94 5.23
N THR A 110 -8.66 -3.06 4.81
CA THR A 110 -7.99 -3.17 3.50
C THR A 110 -8.98 -3.03 2.36
N LEU A 111 -10.11 -3.72 2.44
CA LEU A 111 -11.16 -3.63 1.41
C LEU A 111 -11.75 -2.23 1.35
N GLY A 112 -11.96 -1.60 2.51
CA GLY A 112 -12.47 -0.22 2.59
C GLY A 112 -11.50 0.79 1.99
N CYS A 113 -10.21 0.66 2.27
CA CYS A 113 -9.19 1.53 1.70
C CYS A 113 -9.09 1.35 0.18
N ALA A 114 -9.13 0.11 -0.29
CA ALA A 114 -9.12 -0.18 -1.73
C ALA A 114 -10.33 0.46 -2.43
N ALA A 115 -11.52 0.37 -1.82
CA ALA A 115 -12.72 1.01 -2.37
C ALA A 115 -12.58 2.53 -2.45
N LEU A 116 -12.03 3.16 -1.43
CA LEU A 116 -11.76 4.61 -1.45
C LEU A 116 -10.77 4.98 -2.56
N ALA A 117 -9.73 4.17 -2.75
CA ALA A 117 -8.75 4.39 -3.80
C ALA A 117 -9.39 4.30 -5.19
N LEU A 118 -10.22 3.29 -5.42
CA LEU A 118 -10.95 3.14 -6.68
C LEU A 118 -11.88 4.34 -6.95
N ASP A 119 -12.61 4.80 -5.94
CA ASP A 119 -13.46 5.97 -6.05
C ASP A 119 -12.67 7.24 -6.38
N ALA A 120 -11.43 7.31 -5.98
CA ALA A 120 -10.52 8.42 -6.26
C ALA A 120 -9.72 8.23 -7.57
N PHE A 121 -10.07 7.22 -8.37
CA PHE A 121 -9.39 6.87 -9.63
C PHE A 121 -7.92 6.50 -9.46
N ILE A 122 -7.56 5.97 -8.30
CA ILE A 122 -6.23 5.41 -8.06
C ILE A 122 -6.25 3.94 -8.48
N PRO A 123 -5.36 3.52 -9.40
CA PRO A 123 -5.29 2.10 -9.78
C PRO A 123 -4.99 1.22 -8.56
N VAL A 124 -5.77 0.16 -8.38
CA VAL A 124 -5.60 -0.80 -7.28
C VAL A 124 -5.14 -2.14 -7.83
N ILE A 125 -4.04 -2.65 -7.28
CA ILE A 125 -3.51 -3.97 -7.60
C ILE A 125 -3.73 -4.88 -6.39
N ASN A 126 -4.44 -5.98 -6.62
CA ASN A 126 -4.70 -6.96 -5.58
C ASN A 126 -3.53 -7.94 -5.47
N CYS A 127 -2.80 -7.88 -4.38
CA CYS A 127 -1.64 -8.74 -4.11
C CYS A 127 -1.96 -9.85 -3.10
N GLY A 128 -3.20 -9.97 -2.67
CA GLY A 128 -3.61 -10.95 -1.67
C GLY A 128 -4.51 -12.05 -2.25
N PRO A 129 -4.91 -13.01 -1.41
CA PRO A 129 -5.72 -14.16 -1.84
C PRO A 129 -7.23 -13.91 -1.87
N VAL A 130 -7.68 -12.71 -1.50
CA VAL A 130 -9.11 -12.38 -1.38
C VAL A 130 -9.49 -11.39 -2.48
N GLU A 131 -10.64 -11.61 -3.12
CA GLU A 131 -11.14 -10.72 -4.14
C GLU A 131 -11.45 -9.32 -3.58
N ILE A 132 -11.16 -8.31 -4.39
CA ILE A 132 -11.50 -6.92 -4.10
C ILE A 132 -12.57 -6.48 -5.09
N PRO A 133 -13.76 -6.06 -4.63
CA PRO A 133 -14.81 -5.57 -5.55
C PRO A 133 -14.27 -4.45 -6.44
N GLY A 134 -14.52 -4.55 -7.74
CA GLY A 134 -14.08 -3.56 -8.72
C GLY A 134 -12.66 -3.73 -9.24
N VAL A 135 -11.91 -4.71 -8.71
CA VAL A 135 -10.57 -5.05 -9.18
C VAL A 135 -10.62 -6.38 -9.92
N ASP A 136 -10.08 -6.43 -11.13
CA ASP A 136 -10.08 -7.64 -11.95
C ASP A 136 -9.22 -8.73 -11.33
N GLY A 137 -9.87 -9.82 -10.94
CA GLY A 137 -9.23 -11.02 -10.46
C GLY A 137 -8.37 -10.84 -9.21
N VAL A 138 -7.85 -11.96 -8.73
CA VAL A 138 -6.84 -12.00 -7.69
C VAL A 138 -5.48 -12.13 -8.38
N ASN A 139 -4.57 -11.23 -8.09
CA ASN A 139 -3.32 -11.12 -8.83
C ASN A 139 -2.24 -12.10 -8.36
N GLN A 140 -2.64 -13.32 -7.99
CA GLN A 140 -1.72 -14.36 -7.51
C GLN A 140 -0.81 -14.89 -8.60
N ASN A 141 -1.39 -15.19 -9.76
CA ASN A 141 -0.63 -15.77 -10.87
C ASN A 141 0.38 -14.77 -11.44
N SER A 142 -0.03 -13.51 -11.57
CA SER A 142 0.87 -12.45 -12.03
C SER A 142 2.05 -12.29 -11.07
N TRP A 143 1.78 -12.40 -9.76
CA TRP A 143 2.84 -12.32 -8.76
C TRP A 143 3.83 -13.47 -8.88
N GLU A 144 3.33 -14.69 -9.08
CA GLU A 144 4.19 -15.86 -9.29
C GLU A 144 5.04 -15.73 -10.55
N GLU A 145 4.46 -15.19 -11.62
CA GLU A 145 5.19 -14.94 -12.85
C GLU A 145 6.33 -13.94 -12.63
N TRP A 146 6.07 -12.86 -11.89
CA TRP A 146 7.10 -11.87 -11.58
C TRP A 146 8.24 -12.46 -10.75
N SER A 147 7.90 -13.30 -9.78
CA SER A 147 8.92 -13.90 -8.92
C SER A 147 9.82 -14.90 -9.64
N ARG A 148 9.41 -15.38 -10.80
CA ARG A 148 10.19 -16.30 -11.63
C ARG A 148 11.10 -15.59 -12.62
N GLU A 149 10.78 -14.37 -12.93
CA GLU A 149 11.57 -13.55 -13.86
C GLU A 149 12.68 -12.80 -13.13
#